data_286cb03261373d57de2e36954378c730
#
_entry.id   286cb03261373d57de2e36954378c730
#
_cell.length_a   1.000
_cell.length_b   1.000
_cell.length_c   1.000
_cell.angle_alpha   90.00
_cell.angle_beta   90.00
_cell.angle_gamma   90.00
#
_symmetry.space_group_name_H-M   'P 1'
#
loop_
_entity.id
_entity.type
_entity.pdbx_description
1 polymer ?
#
loop_
_entity_poly.entity_id
_entity_poly.type
_entity_poly.pdbx_seq_one_letter_code
_entity_poly.pdbx_strand_id
1 'polypeptide(L)'
;MELTQAGATLYAYAREILDLHRIAKRAVSDLVELVTGKLTIGASFTVGEYVLPRILAAFTRKYPDVKFSVIIGNTEFVHEHARDSSIDVGLVEGLVDDPQLEVTKFLDDELILIVSKNHPLAGASVSPEELEAKLKDVPFIIREEGSGTRLAVEKALEKLNFKPSNMIVLGSTQAIKESVEANLGVTMLSKWTLRKEIKLGSIKPIRCCNPFKRGFYLIQHKDKFQSRACAEFIRFILEQTLRLF
;
A
#
# COMPACT_ATOMS: atom_id res chain seq x y z
N MET A 1 14.67 -28.71 -8.62
CA MET A 1 15.92 -28.80 -9.41
C MET A 1 16.94 -27.90 -8.72
N GLU A 2 17.96 -28.45 -8.10
CA GLU A 2 18.97 -27.68 -7.37
C GLU A 2 20.16 -27.39 -8.29
N LEU A 3 20.76 -26.22 -8.14
CA LEU A 3 21.96 -25.85 -8.90
C LEU A 3 23.17 -26.58 -8.35
N THR A 4 24.05 -27.05 -9.23
CA THR A 4 25.38 -27.52 -8.83
C THR A 4 26.19 -26.32 -8.29
N GLN A 5 27.27 -26.56 -7.55
CA GLN A 5 28.17 -25.52 -7.03
C GLN A 5 28.69 -24.59 -8.16
N ALA A 6 29.08 -25.15 -9.30
CA ALA A 6 29.46 -24.42 -10.49
C ALA A 6 28.26 -23.60 -11.06
N GLY A 7 27.06 -24.19 -11.07
CA GLY A 7 25.83 -23.51 -11.50
C GLY A 7 25.46 -22.35 -10.60
N ALA A 8 25.60 -22.48 -9.28
CA ALA A 8 25.35 -21.40 -8.33
C ALA A 8 26.33 -20.23 -8.52
N THR A 9 27.63 -20.56 -8.72
CA THR A 9 28.64 -19.53 -8.99
C THR A 9 28.36 -18.81 -10.32
N LEU A 10 28.08 -19.56 -11.39
CA LEU A 10 27.72 -18.94 -12.68
C LEU A 10 26.46 -18.10 -12.61
N TYR A 11 25.44 -18.54 -11.86
CA TYR A 11 24.20 -17.83 -11.69
C TYR A 11 24.39 -16.46 -11.01
N ALA A 12 25.24 -16.40 -9.96
CA ALA A 12 25.56 -15.14 -9.29
C ALA A 12 26.19 -14.14 -10.26
N TYR A 13 27.25 -14.55 -10.99
CA TYR A 13 27.91 -13.66 -11.97
C TYR A 13 27.02 -13.35 -13.18
N ALA A 14 26.21 -14.28 -13.65
CA ALA A 14 25.26 -14.02 -14.74
C ALA A 14 24.23 -12.93 -14.35
N ARG A 15 23.74 -12.95 -13.12
CA ARG A 15 22.87 -11.87 -12.60
C ARG A 15 23.58 -10.53 -12.61
N GLU A 16 24.80 -10.45 -12.09
CA GLU A 16 25.56 -9.20 -12.07
C GLU A 16 25.83 -8.67 -13.49
N ILE A 17 26.20 -9.53 -14.44
CA ILE A 17 26.40 -9.15 -15.85
C ILE A 17 25.10 -8.61 -16.48
N LEU A 18 23.97 -9.29 -16.27
CA LEU A 18 22.68 -8.86 -16.78
C LEU A 18 22.23 -7.54 -16.16
N ASP A 19 22.53 -7.34 -14.89
CA ASP A 19 22.24 -6.09 -14.20
C ASP A 19 23.12 -4.95 -14.74
N LEU A 20 24.42 -5.19 -14.89
CA LEU A 20 25.34 -4.22 -15.47
C LEU A 20 24.97 -3.87 -16.93
N HIS A 21 24.55 -4.86 -17.71
CA HIS A 21 24.06 -4.63 -19.07
C HIS A 21 22.80 -3.76 -19.09
N ARG A 22 21.84 -3.99 -18.15
CA ARG A 22 20.65 -3.13 -18.00
C ARG A 22 21.04 -1.71 -17.62
N ILE A 23 21.98 -1.56 -16.69
CA ILE A 23 22.50 -0.26 -16.26
C ILE A 23 23.14 0.49 -17.44
N ALA A 24 24.02 -0.15 -18.19
CA ALA A 24 24.67 0.46 -19.35
C ALA A 24 23.67 0.91 -20.41
N LYS A 25 22.69 0.06 -20.73
CA LYS A 25 21.63 0.40 -21.68
C LYS A 25 20.78 1.59 -21.23
N ARG A 26 20.47 1.67 -19.94
CA ARG A 26 19.72 2.77 -19.35
C ARG A 26 20.54 4.06 -19.30
N ALA A 27 21.82 3.98 -18.91
CA ALA A 27 22.71 5.15 -18.88
C ALA A 27 22.85 5.80 -20.25
N VAL A 28 22.93 5.00 -21.32
CA VAL A 28 22.93 5.52 -22.69
C VAL A 28 21.60 6.17 -23.06
N SER A 29 20.46 5.58 -22.66
CA SER A 29 19.13 6.15 -22.88
C SER A 29 18.93 7.47 -22.12
N ASP A 30 19.55 7.62 -20.96
CA ASP A 30 19.45 8.83 -20.13
C ASP A 30 20.28 10.01 -20.67
N LEU A 31 21.21 9.77 -21.60
CA LEU A 31 21.92 10.83 -22.33
C LEU A 31 21.01 11.57 -23.33
N VAL A 32 19.91 10.97 -23.73
CA VAL A 32 18.85 11.62 -24.53
C VAL A 32 17.89 12.27 -23.54
N GLU A 33 17.59 13.56 -23.66
CA GLU A 33 16.74 14.34 -22.73
C GLU A 33 15.29 13.80 -22.54
N LEU A 34 14.92 12.77 -23.24
CA LEU A 34 13.58 12.13 -23.20
C LEU A 34 13.45 11.20 -21.99
N VAL A 35 12.40 11.39 -21.22
CA VAL A 35 11.99 10.48 -20.12
C VAL A 35 11.19 9.35 -20.73
N THR A 36 11.86 8.21 -20.96
CA THR A 36 11.28 7.03 -21.61
C THR A 36 11.66 5.75 -20.85
N GLY A 37 11.08 4.63 -21.27
CA GLY A 37 11.45 3.31 -20.74
C GLY A 37 10.34 2.64 -19.94
N LYS A 38 10.67 1.50 -19.33
CA LYS A 38 9.74 0.71 -18.51
C LYS A 38 10.02 0.97 -17.03
N LEU A 39 8.96 1.26 -16.27
CA LEU A 39 8.98 1.41 -14.83
C LEU A 39 8.15 0.27 -14.19
N THR A 40 8.77 -0.52 -13.32
CA THR A 40 8.12 -1.59 -12.58
C THR A 40 7.81 -1.10 -11.16
N ILE A 41 6.52 -1.01 -10.83
CA ILE A 41 6.03 -0.46 -9.57
C ILE A 41 5.40 -1.60 -8.77
N GLY A 42 5.85 -1.80 -7.52
CA GLY A 42 5.13 -2.58 -6.53
C GLY A 42 4.19 -1.67 -5.73
N ALA A 43 2.99 -2.11 -5.44
CA ALA A 43 2.09 -1.33 -4.61
C ALA A 43 1.29 -2.22 -3.65
N SER A 44 1.13 -1.75 -2.42
CA SER A 44 0.19 -2.40 -1.50
C SER A 44 -1.25 -2.18 -1.95
N PHE A 45 -2.18 -3.06 -1.53
CA PHE A 45 -3.57 -3.04 -2.02
C PHE A 45 -4.22 -1.66 -1.91
N THR A 46 -4.11 -1.00 -0.75
CA THR A 46 -4.71 0.33 -0.57
C THR A 46 -4.14 1.37 -1.54
N VAL A 47 -2.81 1.40 -1.66
CA VAL A 47 -2.16 2.39 -2.53
C VAL A 47 -2.37 2.04 -3.99
N GLY A 48 -2.19 0.76 -4.38
CA GLY A 48 -2.27 0.27 -5.75
C GLY A 48 -3.65 0.42 -6.38
N GLU A 49 -4.71 0.19 -5.62
CA GLU A 49 -6.08 0.23 -6.13
C GLU A 49 -6.72 1.63 -6.06
N TYR A 50 -6.38 2.45 -5.04
CA TYR A 50 -7.14 3.66 -4.74
C TYR A 50 -6.36 4.97 -4.91
N VAL A 51 -5.01 4.91 -4.86
CA VAL A 51 -4.14 6.10 -4.95
C VAL A 51 -3.34 6.13 -6.25
N LEU A 52 -2.61 5.06 -6.53
CA LEU A 52 -1.69 4.95 -7.67
C LEU A 52 -2.35 5.23 -9.03
N PRO A 53 -3.59 4.78 -9.35
CA PRO A 53 -4.18 5.04 -10.66
C PRO A 53 -4.29 6.52 -11.01
N ARG A 54 -4.56 7.40 -10.03
CA ARG A 54 -4.60 8.85 -10.25
C ARG A 54 -3.21 9.44 -10.48
N ILE A 55 -2.23 8.94 -9.74
CA ILE A 55 -0.82 9.33 -9.92
C ILE A 55 -0.36 8.95 -11.32
N LEU A 56 -0.61 7.69 -11.75
CA LEU A 56 -0.25 7.22 -13.10
C LEU A 56 -0.93 8.03 -14.19
N ALA A 57 -2.23 8.31 -14.05
CA ALA A 57 -2.95 9.11 -15.03
C ALA A 57 -2.39 10.53 -15.19
N ALA A 58 -1.93 11.14 -14.09
CA ALA A 58 -1.31 12.46 -14.13
C ALA A 58 0.14 12.40 -14.67
N PHE A 59 0.90 11.39 -14.27
CA PHE A 59 2.27 11.19 -14.73
C PHE A 59 2.35 10.87 -16.23
N THR A 60 1.48 10.00 -16.74
CA THR A 60 1.43 9.64 -18.17
C THR A 60 1.14 10.86 -19.07
N ARG A 61 0.32 11.81 -18.60
CA ARG A 61 0.09 13.06 -19.35
C ARG A 61 1.36 13.90 -19.52
N LYS A 62 2.26 13.84 -18.54
CA LYS A 62 3.54 14.56 -18.56
C LYS A 62 4.64 13.79 -19.30
N TYR A 63 4.63 12.47 -19.17
CA TYR A 63 5.66 11.56 -19.70
C TYR A 63 5.01 10.39 -20.45
N PRO A 64 4.46 10.62 -21.66
CA PRO A 64 3.67 9.64 -22.41
C PRO A 64 4.46 8.41 -22.87
N ASP A 65 5.78 8.52 -23.00
CA ASP A 65 6.66 7.45 -23.48
C ASP A 65 7.15 6.50 -22.37
N VAL A 66 6.74 6.72 -21.13
CA VAL A 66 7.03 5.81 -20.02
C VAL A 66 5.97 4.71 -19.96
N LYS A 67 6.42 3.45 -20.01
CA LYS A 67 5.56 2.27 -19.87
C LYS A 67 5.59 1.75 -18.44
N PHE A 68 4.43 1.39 -17.89
CA PHE A 68 4.32 0.89 -16.53
C PHE A 68 4.06 -0.62 -16.51
N SER A 69 4.64 -1.27 -15.51
CA SER A 69 4.23 -2.59 -15.04
C SER A 69 3.95 -2.45 -13.54
N VAL A 70 2.72 -2.74 -13.12
CA VAL A 70 2.32 -2.62 -11.71
C VAL A 70 2.01 -4.00 -11.16
N ILE A 71 2.63 -4.34 -10.03
CA ILE A 71 2.30 -5.53 -9.24
C ILE A 71 1.69 -5.09 -7.92
N ILE A 72 0.56 -5.72 -7.55
CA ILE A 72 -0.16 -5.39 -6.32
C ILE A 72 -0.11 -6.60 -5.38
N GLY A 73 0.23 -6.36 -4.13
CA GLY A 73 0.27 -7.35 -3.06
C GLY A 73 0.03 -6.70 -1.70
N ASN A 74 0.35 -7.38 -0.60
CA ASN A 74 0.40 -6.74 0.71
C ASN A 74 1.75 -6.01 0.92
N THR A 75 1.92 -5.35 2.05
CA THR A 75 3.12 -4.56 2.33
C THR A 75 4.39 -5.43 2.36
N GLU A 76 4.30 -6.61 2.95
CA GLU A 76 5.42 -7.56 3.02
C GLU A 76 5.85 -8.04 1.63
N PHE A 77 4.89 -8.41 0.78
CA PHE A 77 5.15 -8.77 -0.61
C PHE A 77 5.89 -7.65 -1.37
N VAL A 78 5.42 -6.41 -1.26
CA VAL A 78 6.08 -5.26 -1.92
C VAL A 78 7.46 -5.00 -1.33
N HIS A 79 7.63 -5.14 -0.03
CA HIS A 79 8.90 -5.02 0.67
C HIS A 79 9.95 -6.01 0.15
N GLU A 80 9.59 -7.31 0.04
CA GLU A 80 10.48 -8.34 -0.51
C GLU A 80 10.92 -8.02 -1.93
N HIS A 81 9.98 -7.60 -2.80
CA HIS A 81 10.29 -7.23 -4.19
C HIS A 81 11.12 -5.94 -4.31
N ALA A 82 11.02 -5.03 -3.36
CA ALA A 82 11.90 -3.87 -3.30
C ALA A 82 13.32 -4.28 -2.87
N ARG A 83 13.43 -5.17 -1.88
CA ARG A 83 14.70 -5.66 -1.36
C ARG A 83 15.47 -6.50 -2.38
N ASP A 84 14.81 -7.36 -3.14
CA ASP A 84 15.44 -8.16 -4.20
C ASP A 84 15.62 -7.40 -5.52
N SER A 85 15.27 -6.11 -5.53
CA SER A 85 15.37 -5.24 -6.70
C SER A 85 14.54 -5.67 -7.92
N SER A 86 13.51 -6.51 -7.78
CA SER A 86 12.62 -6.93 -8.87
C SER A 86 11.63 -5.83 -9.28
N ILE A 87 11.37 -4.86 -8.40
CA ILE A 87 10.64 -3.62 -8.70
C ILE A 87 11.56 -2.41 -8.66
N ASP A 88 11.24 -1.35 -9.39
CA ASP A 88 12.01 -0.10 -9.38
C ASP A 88 11.65 0.78 -8.19
N VAL A 89 10.40 0.75 -7.76
CA VAL A 89 9.85 1.50 -6.63
C VAL A 89 8.67 0.76 -6.03
N GLY A 90 8.57 0.74 -4.72
CA GLY A 90 7.43 0.24 -3.96
C GLY A 90 6.64 1.38 -3.33
N LEU A 91 5.30 1.24 -3.30
CA LEU A 91 4.40 2.19 -2.64
C LEU A 91 3.57 1.43 -1.61
N VAL A 92 3.76 1.71 -0.33
CA VAL A 92 3.21 0.91 0.77
C VAL A 92 2.55 1.75 1.85
N GLU A 93 1.66 1.14 2.61
CA GLU A 93 1.16 1.67 3.86
C GLU A 93 1.97 1.19 5.07
N GLY A 94 2.25 2.10 5.98
CA GLY A 94 3.03 1.83 7.18
C GLY A 94 4.54 1.95 6.95
N LEU A 95 5.25 2.22 8.01
CA LEU A 95 6.71 2.34 7.99
C LEU A 95 7.33 0.96 7.80
N VAL A 96 8.22 0.84 6.84
CA VAL A 96 9.10 -0.31 6.63
C VAL A 96 10.45 0.01 7.29
N ASP A 97 10.91 -0.86 8.16
CA ASP A 97 12.23 -0.73 8.81
C ASP A 97 13.18 -1.76 8.19
N ASP A 98 13.89 -1.34 7.15
CA ASP A 98 14.88 -2.16 6.45
C ASP A 98 16.09 -1.29 6.07
N PRO A 99 17.31 -1.62 6.57
CA PRO A 99 18.50 -0.83 6.31
C PRO A 99 18.92 -0.78 4.84
N GLN A 100 18.48 -1.72 4.02
CA GLN A 100 18.76 -1.76 2.57
C GLN A 100 17.83 -0.86 1.75
N LEU A 101 16.71 -0.42 2.34
CA LEU A 101 15.74 0.40 1.64
C LEU A 101 15.82 1.88 2.05
N GLU A 102 15.61 2.75 1.09
CA GLU A 102 15.25 4.13 1.32
C GLU A 102 13.74 4.23 1.45
N VAL A 103 13.26 4.87 2.53
CA VAL A 103 11.84 4.98 2.86
C VAL A 103 11.45 6.43 2.99
N THR A 104 10.57 6.92 2.12
CA THR A 104 10.13 8.31 2.10
C THR A 104 8.62 8.41 2.17
N LYS A 105 8.09 9.15 3.12
CA LYS A 105 6.65 9.42 3.22
C LYS A 105 6.19 10.34 2.09
N PHE A 106 5.08 10.01 1.41
CA PHE A 106 4.55 10.82 0.31
C PHE A 106 3.08 11.26 0.48
N LEU A 107 2.30 10.58 1.35
CA LEU A 107 0.90 10.95 1.57
C LEU A 107 0.44 10.55 2.97
N ASP A 108 -0.51 11.34 3.52
CA ASP A 108 -1.20 11.01 4.77
C ASP A 108 -2.44 10.17 4.51
N ASP A 109 -2.68 9.22 5.40
CA ASP A 109 -3.87 8.38 5.43
C ASP A 109 -4.51 8.36 6.82
N GLU A 110 -5.77 7.99 6.85
CA GLU A 110 -6.59 7.89 8.05
C GLU A 110 -7.40 6.59 8.01
N LEU A 111 -7.36 5.83 9.10
CA LEU A 111 -8.22 4.67 9.29
C LEU A 111 -9.54 5.10 9.90
N ILE A 112 -10.62 4.61 9.31
CA ILE A 112 -12.00 4.89 9.73
C ILE A 112 -12.64 3.58 10.19
N LEU A 113 -13.20 3.56 11.39
CA LEU A 113 -14.03 2.46 11.89
C LEU A 113 -15.39 2.50 11.17
N ILE A 114 -15.77 1.40 10.57
CA ILE A 114 -16.93 1.32 9.69
C ILE A 114 -17.81 0.11 9.98
N VAL A 115 -19.09 0.29 9.68
CA VAL A 115 -20.15 -0.71 9.79
C VAL A 115 -21.11 -0.64 8.60
N SER A 116 -21.93 -1.67 8.44
CA SER A 116 -23.07 -1.64 7.52
C SER A 116 -24.01 -0.47 7.84
N LYS A 117 -24.70 0.07 6.84
CA LYS A 117 -25.78 1.05 7.04
C LYS A 117 -26.91 0.53 7.95
N ASN A 118 -27.07 -0.77 8.04
CA ASN A 118 -28.10 -1.43 8.83
C ASN A 118 -27.65 -1.74 10.27
N HIS A 119 -26.40 -1.46 10.62
CA HIS A 119 -25.88 -1.70 11.97
C HIS A 119 -26.41 -0.63 12.95
N PRO A 120 -26.75 -1.00 14.22
CA PRO A 120 -27.28 -0.05 15.22
C PRO A 120 -26.39 1.18 15.48
N LEU A 121 -25.05 1.04 15.28
CA LEU A 121 -24.10 2.13 15.45
C LEU A 121 -23.77 2.88 14.15
N ALA A 122 -24.54 2.70 13.08
CA ALA A 122 -24.30 3.38 11.81
C ALA A 122 -24.39 4.92 11.96
N GLY A 123 -23.25 5.61 11.75
CA GLY A 123 -23.15 7.07 11.89
C GLY A 123 -23.10 7.58 13.33
N ALA A 124 -23.10 6.71 14.32
CA ALA A 124 -23.08 7.09 15.73
C ALA A 124 -21.74 7.72 16.14
N SER A 125 -21.80 8.54 17.21
CA SER A 125 -20.62 8.97 17.98
C SER A 125 -20.70 8.29 19.34
N VAL A 126 -19.64 7.58 19.72
CA VAL A 126 -19.55 6.77 20.95
C VAL A 126 -18.21 7.00 21.63
N SER A 127 -18.17 6.82 22.96
CA SER A 127 -16.87 6.79 23.66
C SER A 127 -16.11 5.47 23.41
N PRO A 128 -14.81 5.40 23.69
CA PRO A 128 -14.07 4.13 23.59
C PRO A 128 -14.66 3.01 24.47
N GLU A 129 -15.13 3.35 25.69
CA GLU A 129 -15.75 2.40 26.61
C GLU A 129 -17.09 1.87 26.09
N GLU A 130 -17.90 2.76 25.51
CA GLU A 130 -19.15 2.37 24.84
C GLU A 130 -18.89 1.53 23.60
N LEU A 131 -17.79 1.81 22.88
CA LEU A 131 -17.41 1.04 21.69
C LEU A 131 -17.12 -0.42 22.08
N GLU A 132 -16.30 -0.65 23.09
CA GLU A 132 -15.99 -1.99 23.60
C GLU A 132 -17.26 -2.71 24.02
N ALA A 133 -18.09 -2.08 24.86
CA ALA A 133 -19.33 -2.66 25.37
C ALA A 133 -20.31 -3.08 24.25
N LYS A 134 -20.35 -2.33 23.14
CA LYS A 134 -21.31 -2.54 22.04
C LYS A 134 -20.76 -3.43 20.92
N LEU A 135 -19.45 -3.55 20.76
CA LEU A 135 -18.82 -4.27 19.66
C LEU A 135 -18.00 -5.50 20.04
N LYS A 136 -17.78 -5.78 21.35
CA LYS A 136 -16.94 -6.92 21.77
C LYS A 136 -17.40 -8.25 21.18
N ASP A 137 -18.69 -8.46 21.01
CA ASP A 137 -19.29 -9.70 20.50
C ASP A 137 -19.60 -9.64 18.99
N VAL A 138 -19.38 -8.48 18.34
CA VAL A 138 -19.50 -8.32 16.90
C VAL A 138 -18.20 -8.76 16.24
N PRO A 139 -18.25 -9.62 15.20
CA PRO A 139 -17.03 -10.03 14.50
C PRO A 139 -16.25 -8.82 13.98
N PHE A 140 -14.94 -8.79 14.26
CA PHE A 140 -14.04 -7.78 13.72
C PHE A 140 -13.31 -8.35 12.51
N ILE A 141 -13.50 -7.74 11.35
CA ILE A 141 -12.92 -8.20 10.10
C ILE A 141 -11.59 -7.49 9.90
N ILE A 142 -10.52 -8.27 9.72
CA ILE A 142 -9.15 -7.76 9.61
C ILE A 142 -8.44 -8.35 8.39
N ARG A 143 -7.41 -7.70 7.93
CA ARG A 143 -6.55 -8.17 6.85
C ARG A 143 -5.65 -9.32 7.31
N GLU A 144 -5.08 -10.01 6.33
CA GLU A 144 -4.08 -11.06 6.50
C GLU A 144 -2.77 -10.56 7.11
N GLU A 145 -1.92 -11.47 7.57
CA GLU A 145 -0.55 -11.18 8.00
C GLU A 145 0.29 -10.59 6.87
N GLY A 146 1.29 -9.78 7.20
CA GLY A 146 2.08 -9.03 6.22
C GLY A 146 1.38 -7.78 5.67
N SER A 147 0.11 -7.52 6.04
CA SER A 147 -0.61 -6.31 5.65
C SER A 147 -0.26 -5.12 6.55
N GLY A 148 0.22 -4.03 5.96
CA GLY A 148 0.41 -2.77 6.68
C GLY A 148 -0.89 -2.15 7.20
N THR A 149 -2.03 -2.47 6.57
CA THR A 149 -3.35 -2.10 7.11
C THR A 149 -3.65 -2.86 8.38
N ARG A 150 -3.37 -4.18 8.44
CA ARG A 150 -3.53 -4.97 9.67
C ARG A 150 -2.72 -4.40 10.82
N LEU A 151 -1.43 -4.15 10.62
CA LEU A 151 -0.55 -3.57 11.65
C LEU A 151 -1.08 -2.23 12.17
N ALA A 152 -1.60 -1.39 11.29
CA ALA A 152 -2.14 -0.10 11.68
C ALA A 152 -3.47 -0.25 12.45
N VAL A 153 -4.31 -1.21 12.08
CA VAL A 153 -5.56 -1.53 12.80
C VAL A 153 -5.27 -2.11 14.18
N GLU A 154 -4.34 -3.05 14.32
CA GLU A 154 -3.93 -3.61 15.60
C GLU A 154 -3.46 -2.51 16.57
N LYS A 155 -2.60 -1.59 16.10
CA LYS A 155 -2.18 -0.42 16.88
C LYS A 155 -3.34 0.52 17.25
N ALA A 156 -4.34 0.64 16.38
CA ALA A 156 -5.53 1.44 16.66
C ALA A 156 -6.41 0.78 17.74
N LEU A 157 -6.61 -0.54 17.66
CA LEU A 157 -7.35 -1.32 18.65
C LEU A 157 -6.67 -1.28 20.03
N GLU A 158 -5.34 -1.38 20.08
CA GLU A 158 -4.57 -1.21 21.33
C GLU A 158 -4.80 0.17 21.96
N LYS A 159 -4.74 1.25 21.15
CA LYS A 159 -4.99 2.61 21.64
C LYS A 159 -6.42 2.84 22.13
N LEU A 160 -7.38 2.11 21.56
CA LEU A 160 -8.78 2.10 22.00
C LEU A 160 -9.04 1.21 23.20
N ASN A 161 -8.03 0.44 23.64
CA ASN A 161 -8.18 -0.65 24.62
C ASN A 161 -9.33 -1.61 24.24
N PHE A 162 -9.53 -1.82 22.93
CA PHE A 162 -10.60 -2.64 22.37
C PHE A 162 -10.04 -3.99 21.92
N LYS A 163 -10.58 -5.07 22.50
CA LYS A 163 -10.22 -6.47 22.16
C LYS A 163 -11.44 -7.20 21.60
N PRO A 164 -11.59 -7.32 20.27
CA PRO A 164 -12.65 -8.11 19.68
C PRO A 164 -12.59 -9.57 20.14
N SER A 165 -13.73 -10.16 20.53
CA SER A 165 -13.82 -11.57 20.94
C SER A 165 -13.74 -12.53 19.74
N ASN A 166 -14.08 -12.06 18.56
CA ASN A 166 -14.06 -12.84 17.32
C ASN A 166 -13.41 -12.02 16.20
N MET A 167 -12.42 -12.61 15.51
CA MET A 167 -11.75 -12.01 14.35
C MET A 167 -11.95 -12.86 13.10
N ILE A 168 -12.31 -12.20 11.99
CA ILE A 168 -12.40 -12.80 10.66
C ILE A 168 -11.26 -12.24 9.82
N VAL A 169 -10.39 -13.10 9.30
CA VAL A 169 -9.24 -12.69 8.48
C VAL A 169 -9.59 -12.81 6.99
N LEU A 170 -9.46 -11.73 6.24
CA LEU A 170 -9.67 -11.70 4.79
C LEU A 170 -8.47 -11.03 4.08
N GLY A 171 -7.99 -11.64 3.01
CA GLY A 171 -6.82 -11.19 2.23
C GLY A 171 -7.10 -10.06 1.22
N SER A 172 -8.29 -9.46 1.21
CA SER A 172 -8.69 -8.45 0.23
C SER A 172 -9.48 -7.32 0.86
N THR A 173 -9.09 -6.07 0.56
CA THR A 173 -9.84 -4.88 0.98
C THR A 173 -11.27 -4.89 0.43
N GLN A 174 -11.47 -5.35 -0.81
CA GLN A 174 -12.82 -5.45 -1.38
C GLN A 174 -13.67 -6.50 -0.67
N ALA A 175 -13.11 -7.70 -0.39
CA ALA A 175 -13.84 -8.73 0.35
C ALA A 175 -14.26 -8.24 1.75
N ILE A 176 -13.42 -7.45 2.42
CA ILE A 176 -13.77 -6.84 3.72
C ILE A 176 -14.94 -5.86 3.55
N LYS A 177 -14.91 -4.98 2.55
CA LYS A 177 -15.99 -4.03 2.31
C LYS A 177 -17.33 -4.72 2.04
N GLU A 178 -17.35 -5.73 1.17
CA GLU A 178 -18.53 -6.54 0.88
C GLU A 178 -19.08 -7.24 2.14
N SER A 179 -18.18 -7.78 2.98
CA SER A 179 -18.55 -8.41 4.25
C SER A 179 -19.21 -7.43 5.23
N VAL A 180 -18.65 -6.20 5.31
CA VAL A 180 -19.25 -5.13 6.13
C VAL A 180 -20.60 -4.69 5.59
N GLU A 181 -20.74 -4.51 4.28
CA GLU A 181 -22.03 -4.19 3.64
C GLU A 181 -23.08 -5.27 3.89
N ALA A 182 -22.69 -6.55 3.87
CA ALA A 182 -23.53 -7.69 4.22
C ALA A 182 -23.84 -7.78 5.73
N ASN A 183 -23.36 -6.85 6.55
CA ASN A 183 -23.52 -6.81 8.01
C ASN A 183 -22.93 -8.03 8.74
N LEU A 184 -21.85 -8.62 8.19
CA LEU A 184 -21.12 -9.74 8.82
C LEU A 184 -20.33 -9.30 10.05
N GLY A 185 -19.87 -8.05 10.08
CA GLY A 185 -19.05 -7.53 11.16
C GLY A 185 -18.64 -6.07 10.94
N VAL A 186 -17.67 -5.66 11.72
CA VAL A 186 -17.09 -4.29 11.72
C VAL A 186 -15.62 -4.35 11.32
N THR A 187 -15.05 -3.24 10.86
CA THR A 187 -13.63 -3.14 10.53
C THR A 187 -13.12 -1.71 10.60
N MET A 188 -11.80 -1.55 10.51
CA MET A 188 -11.16 -0.26 10.22
C MET A 188 -10.43 -0.34 8.90
N LEU A 189 -10.70 0.61 8.00
CA LEU A 189 -10.05 0.72 6.69
C LEU A 189 -9.62 2.16 6.40
N SER A 190 -8.70 2.29 5.44
CA SER A 190 -8.29 3.59 4.91
C SER A 190 -9.46 4.37 4.34
N LYS A 191 -9.52 5.67 4.63
CA LYS A 191 -10.51 6.59 4.04
C LYS A 191 -10.49 6.59 2.51
N TRP A 192 -9.33 6.29 1.91
CA TRP A 192 -9.18 6.24 0.47
C TRP A 192 -9.97 5.10 -0.16
N THR A 193 -10.11 3.98 0.55
CA THR A 193 -10.83 2.79 0.07
C THR A 193 -12.34 2.91 0.19
N LEU A 194 -12.83 3.85 1.00
CA LEU A 194 -14.24 3.96 1.43
C LEU A 194 -15.03 5.06 0.72
N ARG A 195 -14.40 5.82 -0.18
CA ARG A 195 -15.01 7.03 -0.78
C ARG A 195 -16.33 6.77 -1.49
N LYS A 196 -16.42 5.64 -2.19
CA LYS A 196 -17.62 5.27 -2.96
C LYS A 196 -18.72 4.78 -2.05
N GLU A 197 -18.43 3.89 -1.14
CA GLU A 197 -19.35 3.25 -0.21
C GLU A 197 -19.97 4.26 0.77
N ILE A 198 -19.14 5.18 1.29
CA ILE A 198 -19.63 6.28 2.14
C ILE A 198 -20.54 7.22 1.35
N LYS A 199 -20.16 7.56 0.09
CA LYS A 199 -21.00 8.41 -0.77
C LYS A 199 -22.33 7.74 -1.12
N LEU A 200 -22.33 6.44 -1.40
CA LEU A 200 -23.54 5.65 -1.67
C LEU A 200 -24.34 5.40 -0.38
N GLY A 201 -23.70 5.53 0.77
CA GLY A 201 -24.33 5.30 2.06
C GLY A 201 -24.52 3.84 2.44
N SER A 202 -23.90 2.88 1.73
CA SER A 202 -23.96 1.44 2.04
C SER A 202 -23.13 1.09 3.28
N ILE A 203 -22.04 1.82 3.51
CA ILE A 203 -21.19 1.74 4.71
C ILE A 203 -21.27 3.07 5.47
N LYS A 204 -21.26 3.02 6.79
CA LYS A 204 -21.31 4.17 7.68
C LYS A 204 -20.14 4.17 8.65
N PRO A 205 -19.52 5.33 8.92
CA PRO A 205 -18.49 5.45 9.95
C PRO A 205 -19.11 5.42 11.35
N ILE A 206 -18.34 4.88 12.31
CA ILE A 206 -18.52 5.12 13.74
C ILE A 206 -17.45 6.12 14.17
N ARG A 207 -17.84 7.17 14.85
CA ARG A 207 -16.92 8.17 15.42
C ARG A 207 -16.72 7.88 16.91
N CYS A 208 -15.51 7.48 17.30
CA CYS A 208 -15.23 7.13 18.70
C CYS A 208 -14.08 7.91 19.33
N CYS A 209 -13.23 8.57 18.56
CA CYS A 209 -12.04 9.24 19.04
C CYS A 209 -11.41 10.09 17.94
N ASN A 210 -10.20 10.62 18.19
CA ASN A 210 -9.40 11.25 17.18
C ASN A 210 -9.05 10.27 16.05
N PRO A 211 -8.95 10.73 14.80
CA PRO A 211 -8.61 9.91 13.66
C PRO A 211 -7.29 9.14 13.85
N PHE A 212 -7.28 7.86 13.48
CA PHE A 212 -6.07 7.04 13.46
C PHE A 212 -5.27 7.33 12.20
N LYS A 213 -4.28 8.22 12.33
CA LYS A 213 -3.43 8.65 11.22
C LYS A 213 -2.30 7.66 10.98
N ARG A 214 -1.99 7.41 9.70
CA ARG A 214 -0.80 6.71 9.22
C ARG A 214 -0.24 7.40 7.98
N GLY A 215 0.91 6.94 7.48
CA GLY A 215 1.49 7.42 6.22
C GLY A 215 1.45 6.37 5.12
N PHE A 216 1.48 6.83 3.87
CA PHE A 216 1.91 6.05 2.72
C PHE A 216 3.34 6.39 2.40
N TYR A 217 4.13 5.37 2.09
CA TYR A 217 5.57 5.47 1.93
C TYR A 217 5.99 4.93 0.57
N LEU A 218 6.94 5.60 -0.02
CA LEU A 218 7.73 5.16 -1.15
C LEU A 218 8.94 4.41 -0.59
N ILE A 219 9.21 3.23 -1.13
CA ILE A 219 10.38 2.41 -0.78
C ILE A 219 11.16 2.05 -2.03
N GLN A 220 12.49 2.08 -1.94
CA GLN A 220 13.38 1.66 -3.02
C GLN A 220 14.69 1.11 -2.45
N HIS A 221 15.35 0.20 -3.17
CA HIS A 221 16.65 -0.32 -2.77
C HIS A 221 17.72 0.75 -2.93
N LYS A 222 18.55 0.98 -1.89
CA LYS A 222 19.58 2.03 -1.86
C LYS A 222 20.62 1.90 -2.97
N ASP A 223 21.02 0.65 -3.27
CA ASP A 223 22.07 0.35 -4.24
C ASP A 223 21.53 0.09 -5.65
N LYS A 224 20.19 0.13 -5.84
CA LYS A 224 19.61 -0.06 -7.15
C LYS A 224 19.82 1.16 -8.04
N PHE A 225 20.38 0.92 -9.24
CA PHE A 225 20.47 1.97 -10.24
C PHE A 225 19.08 2.54 -10.57
N GLN A 226 18.95 3.83 -10.41
CA GLN A 226 17.72 4.55 -10.67
C GLN A 226 17.70 5.07 -12.11
N SER A 227 16.77 4.57 -12.95
CA SER A 227 16.56 5.14 -14.29
C SER A 227 15.97 6.54 -14.21
N ARG A 228 16.16 7.35 -15.26
CA ARG A 228 15.55 8.69 -15.33
C ARG A 228 14.04 8.66 -15.18
N ALA A 229 13.37 7.67 -15.78
CA ALA A 229 11.92 7.48 -15.59
C ALA A 229 11.56 7.23 -14.12
N CYS A 230 12.35 6.44 -13.40
CA CYS A 230 12.14 6.18 -11.97
C CYS A 230 12.39 7.45 -11.13
N ALA A 231 13.49 8.17 -11.37
CA ALA A 231 13.79 9.41 -10.69
C ALA A 231 12.69 10.48 -10.87
N GLU A 232 12.23 10.65 -12.12
CA GLU A 232 11.14 11.57 -12.43
C GLU A 232 9.81 11.13 -11.80
N PHE A 233 9.52 9.83 -11.74
CA PHE A 233 8.32 9.31 -11.10
C PHE A 233 8.34 9.56 -9.58
N ILE A 234 9.47 9.31 -8.92
CA ILE A 234 9.65 9.57 -7.50
C ILE A 234 9.48 11.06 -7.21
N ARG A 235 10.17 11.92 -7.98
CA ARG A 235 10.03 13.37 -7.86
C ARG A 235 8.58 13.81 -8.04
N PHE A 236 7.91 13.28 -9.07
CA PHE A 236 6.50 13.58 -9.34
C PHE A 236 5.59 13.20 -8.16
N ILE A 237 5.79 12.02 -7.57
CA ILE A 237 5.02 11.58 -6.39
C ILE A 237 5.22 12.56 -5.24
N LEU A 238 6.46 12.90 -4.91
CA LEU A 238 6.77 13.74 -3.76
C LEU A 238 6.26 15.19 -3.92
N GLU A 239 6.28 15.74 -5.14
CA GLU A 239 5.90 17.13 -5.40
C GLU A 239 4.41 17.31 -5.71
N GLN A 240 3.80 16.34 -6.41
CA GLN A 240 2.48 16.54 -7.01
C GLN A 240 1.35 15.79 -6.31
N THR A 241 1.64 14.74 -5.52
CA THR A 241 0.58 13.90 -4.95
C THR A 241 -0.43 14.71 -4.11
N LEU A 242 0.03 15.65 -3.29
CA LEU A 242 -0.86 16.48 -2.48
C LEU A 242 -1.82 17.36 -3.31
N ARG A 243 -1.49 17.65 -4.57
CA ARG A 243 -2.32 18.46 -5.48
C ARG A 243 -3.34 17.61 -6.27
N LEU A 244 -3.19 16.28 -6.26
CA LEU A 244 -4.06 15.36 -6.99
C LEU A 244 -5.27 14.90 -6.17
N PHE A 245 -5.25 15.15 -4.87
CA PHE A 245 -6.23 14.67 -3.89
C PHE A 245 -6.76 15.78 -2.99
#